data_d32b6ea8b17e4d93ae51f079c938e0a8
#
_entry.id   d32b6ea8b17e4d93ae51f079c938e0a8
#
_cell.length_a   1.000
_cell.length_b   1.000
_cell.length_c   1.000
_cell.angle_alpha   90.00
_cell.angle_beta   90.00
_cell.angle_gamma   90.00
#
_symmetry.space_group_name_H-M   'P 1'
#
loop_
_entity.id
_entity.type
_entity.pdbx_description
1 polymer ?
#
loop_
_entity_poly.entity_id
_entity_poly.type
_entity_poly.pdbx_seq_one_letter_code
_entity_poly.pdbx_strand_id
1 'polypeptide(L)'
;MNELAMKKYIEIHPWKIIETDFSLNDNMVTESLLAIGNGRMGQRAVFEETFTGETLRGSYLAGIYYPDKTRVGWWKNGYPEYFAKVLNAVDWLGLNIQLDSTIIDLGKLQPLDYRSELDMEKGLLSRTFGLQLPNDVYVRIHSERFYSKTHPDSALLHYRIKVEKGEVDFTLDSGLEADVRNQDTNYGEAFWENFKSEITGNSGIVTAQTKKTGFRIAASTAHKVMVNGWAINGGLDTPSRSSINANFSTFLSQDDEVIIEKYVSITTSFFYPHDDLTIKSLENLDEITQLGYDELRDKQVEAWRKSWDQNDIVIEGDDEAQQGIRFNIFQLNQTYTGEHALLNIGPKGFTGEKYGGSTYWDTEAYCLPYYLSTAGKQVGNQLLQYRYNHLTKAIENAGKLGFKDGAALYPMVTMNGEECHNEWEITFEEIHRNGAIAYAIYHYTEYTGDKDYVLNYGIE
;
A
#
# COMPACT_ATOMS: atom_id res chain seq x y z
N MET A 1 13.69 -41.27 5.25
CA MET A 1 12.85 -40.10 5.45
C MET A 1 12.94 -39.32 4.14
N ASN A 2 11.90 -39.37 3.31
CA ASN A 2 11.86 -38.57 2.09
C ASN A 2 11.72 -37.09 2.56
N GLU A 3 12.76 -36.30 2.36
CA GLU A 3 12.62 -34.86 2.30
C GLU A 3 11.60 -34.56 1.19
N LEU A 4 10.39 -34.23 1.57
CA LEU A 4 9.48 -33.49 0.70
C LEU A 4 10.21 -32.17 0.39
N ALA A 5 10.90 -32.11 -0.72
CA ALA A 5 11.46 -30.85 -1.21
C ALA A 5 10.28 -29.88 -1.30
N MET A 6 10.24 -28.92 -0.41
CA MET A 6 9.26 -27.83 -0.45
C MET A 6 9.42 -27.16 -1.81
N LYS A 7 8.39 -27.18 -2.65
CA LYS A 7 8.43 -26.56 -3.98
C LYS A 7 8.70 -25.06 -3.75
N LYS A 8 9.88 -24.59 -4.13
CA LYS A 8 10.20 -23.15 -4.13
C LYS A 8 9.53 -22.54 -5.34
N TYR A 9 8.47 -21.78 -5.15
CA TYR A 9 7.78 -21.08 -6.22
C TYR A 9 8.33 -19.66 -6.43
N ILE A 10 9.19 -19.17 -5.52
CA ILE A 10 9.94 -17.92 -5.65
C ILE A 10 11.37 -18.26 -6.09
N GLU A 11 11.81 -17.63 -7.17
CA GLU A 11 13.18 -17.74 -7.69
C GLU A 11 14.15 -16.99 -6.75
N ILE A 12 15.30 -17.58 -6.45
CA ILE A 12 16.33 -16.95 -5.65
C ILE A 12 17.05 -15.90 -6.51
N HIS A 13 17.01 -14.65 -6.08
CA HIS A 13 17.71 -13.53 -6.70
C HIS A 13 18.06 -12.46 -5.67
N PRO A 14 19.30 -11.98 -5.58
CA PRO A 14 19.74 -11.10 -4.48
C PRO A 14 19.00 -9.75 -4.41
N TRP A 15 18.32 -9.31 -5.47
CA TRP A 15 17.61 -8.03 -5.53
C TRP A 15 16.13 -8.14 -5.87
N LYS A 16 15.61 -9.33 -6.11
CA LYS A 16 14.25 -9.48 -6.64
C LYS A 16 13.48 -10.59 -5.94
N ILE A 17 12.18 -10.42 -5.85
CA ILE A 17 11.23 -11.50 -5.56
C ILE A 17 10.54 -11.84 -6.87
N ILE A 18 10.71 -13.06 -7.35
CA ILE A 18 10.29 -13.47 -8.69
C ILE A 18 9.41 -14.70 -8.60
N GLU A 19 8.22 -14.61 -9.18
CA GLU A 19 7.31 -15.73 -9.41
C GLU A 19 7.27 -16.04 -10.90
N THR A 20 7.53 -17.30 -11.27
CA THR A 20 7.51 -17.77 -12.66
C THR A 20 6.47 -18.86 -12.92
N ASP A 21 5.82 -19.37 -11.88
CA ASP A 21 4.81 -20.42 -11.95
C ASP A 21 3.47 -19.85 -11.50
N PHE A 22 2.63 -19.44 -12.45
CA PHE A 22 1.32 -18.89 -12.16
C PHE A 22 0.42 -19.91 -11.46
N SER A 23 -0.02 -19.61 -10.23
CA SER A 23 -0.87 -20.46 -9.41
C SER A 23 -2.02 -19.65 -8.80
N LEU A 24 -3.25 -19.99 -9.16
CA LEU A 24 -4.43 -19.38 -8.52
C LEU A 24 -4.49 -19.67 -7.02
N ASN A 25 -3.98 -20.81 -6.57
CA ASN A 25 -4.02 -21.19 -5.15
C ASN A 25 -3.04 -20.39 -4.29
N ASP A 26 -1.94 -19.91 -4.88
CA ASP A 26 -0.89 -19.18 -4.17
C ASP A 26 -1.03 -17.66 -4.35
N ASN A 27 -2.00 -17.20 -5.16
CA ASN A 27 -2.18 -15.80 -5.54
C ASN A 27 -2.20 -14.85 -4.33
N MET A 28 -2.96 -15.15 -3.28
CA MET A 28 -3.05 -14.28 -2.09
C MET A 28 -1.72 -14.17 -1.34
N VAL A 29 -0.86 -15.18 -1.38
CA VAL A 29 0.49 -15.15 -0.79
C VAL A 29 1.40 -14.28 -1.67
N THR A 30 1.39 -14.51 -2.97
CA THR A 30 2.14 -13.71 -3.95
C THR A 30 1.77 -12.24 -3.89
N GLU A 31 0.47 -11.91 -3.83
CA GLU A 31 0.00 -10.54 -3.63
C GLU A 31 0.64 -9.85 -2.41
N SER A 32 0.84 -10.61 -1.32
CA SER A 32 1.46 -10.09 -0.10
C SER A 32 2.99 -9.93 -0.25
N LEU A 33 3.66 -10.93 -0.82
CA LEU A 33 5.12 -10.91 -0.99
C LEU A 33 5.58 -9.81 -1.94
N LEU A 34 4.82 -9.53 -2.98
CA LEU A 34 5.14 -8.52 -3.98
C LEU A 34 4.51 -7.15 -3.69
N ALA A 35 3.99 -6.93 -2.47
CA ALA A 35 3.36 -5.66 -2.08
C ALA A 35 4.35 -4.49 -2.20
N ILE A 36 3.84 -3.35 -2.67
CA ILE A 36 4.61 -2.11 -2.87
C ILE A 36 3.99 -0.93 -2.13
N GLY A 37 4.82 0.04 -1.74
CA GLY A 37 4.40 1.27 -1.07
C GLY A 37 5.51 2.31 -1.01
N ASN A 38 5.19 3.48 -0.44
CA ASN A 38 6.14 4.60 -0.30
C ASN A 38 6.08 5.28 1.07
N GLY A 39 5.44 4.67 2.06
CA GLY A 39 5.25 5.23 3.40
C GLY A 39 3.97 6.04 3.59
N ARG A 40 3.40 6.61 2.53
CA ARG A 40 2.07 7.25 2.54
C ARG A 40 0.97 6.36 1.99
N MET A 41 1.29 5.56 1.00
CA MET A 41 0.38 4.66 0.31
C MET A 41 1.05 3.34 0.02
N GLY A 42 0.25 2.30 -0.10
CA GLY A 42 0.75 1.01 -0.53
C GLY A 42 -0.38 0.08 -0.96
N GLN A 43 0.00 -0.98 -1.63
CA GLN A 43 -0.92 -1.92 -2.25
C GLN A 43 -0.34 -3.31 -2.30
N ARG A 44 -1.20 -4.30 -2.16
CA ARG A 44 -0.89 -5.68 -2.50
C ARG A 44 -0.66 -5.82 -4.00
N ALA A 45 0.11 -6.82 -4.41
CA ALA A 45 0.40 -7.07 -5.83
C ALA A 45 -0.77 -7.72 -6.58
N VAL A 46 -1.97 -7.16 -6.42
CA VAL A 46 -3.16 -7.60 -7.16
C VAL A 46 -3.02 -7.32 -8.67
N PHE A 47 -3.79 -8.01 -9.48
CA PHE A 47 -3.77 -7.83 -10.93
C PHE A 47 -4.35 -6.47 -11.33
N GLU A 48 -3.78 -5.87 -12.35
CA GLU A 48 -4.28 -4.66 -13.01
C GLU A 48 -5.60 -4.95 -13.73
N GLU A 49 -5.67 -6.09 -14.38
CA GLU A 49 -6.81 -6.57 -15.15
C GLU A 49 -7.94 -7.02 -14.25
N THR A 50 -9.09 -7.28 -14.85
CA THR A 50 -10.18 -8.02 -14.20
C THR A 50 -9.65 -9.36 -13.69
N PHE A 51 -9.99 -9.72 -12.46
CA PHE A 51 -9.59 -10.99 -11.87
C PHE A 51 -10.75 -11.60 -11.07
N THR A 52 -11.22 -12.77 -11.49
CA THR A 52 -12.33 -13.49 -10.85
C THR A 52 -11.87 -14.60 -9.90
N GLY A 53 -10.55 -14.79 -9.72
CA GLY A 53 -9.97 -15.70 -8.72
C GLY A 53 -10.01 -15.13 -7.30
N GLU A 54 -9.50 -15.89 -6.34
CA GLU A 54 -9.36 -15.43 -4.96
C GLU A 54 -8.28 -14.35 -4.85
N THR A 55 -8.64 -13.22 -4.24
CA THR A 55 -7.78 -12.05 -4.07
C THR A 55 -8.13 -11.30 -2.79
N LEU A 56 -7.14 -10.63 -2.19
CA LEU A 56 -7.34 -9.65 -1.12
C LEU A 56 -7.09 -8.23 -1.67
N ARG A 57 -7.82 -7.85 -2.72
CA ARG A 57 -7.66 -6.57 -3.37
C ARG A 57 -7.74 -5.43 -2.37
N GLY A 58 -6.63 -4.73 -2.15
CA GLY A 58 -6.53 -3.66 -1.16
C GLY A 58 -5.46 -2.64 -1.52
N SER A 59 -5.85 -1.36 -1.39
CA SER A 59 -5.01 -0.18 -1.45
C SER A 59 -5.11 0.53 -0.10
N TYR A 60 -4.01 0.89 0.53
CA TYR A 60 -3.98 1.40 1.89
C TYR A 60 -3.34 2.77 1.94
N LEU A 61 -3.88 3.64 2.83
CA LEU A 61 -3.39 5.00 3.06
C LEU A 61 -2.92 5.12 4.51
N ALA A 62 -1.68 5.56 4.70
CA ALA A 62 -1.10 5.71 6.03
C ALA A 62 -1.88 6.74 6.86
N GLY A 63 -2.06 6.45 8.15
CA GLY A 63 -2.75 7.32 9.10
C GLY A 63 -4.28 7.31 9.02
N ILE A 64 -4.88 6.71 7.98
CA ILE A 64 -6.33 6.60 7.82
C ILE A 64 -6.81 5.30 8.46
N TYR A 65 -7.79 5.40 9.35
CA TYR A 65 -8.33 4.25 10.07
C TYR A 65 -9.84 4.38 10.33
N TYR A 66 -10.46 3.27 10.70
CA TYR A 66 -11.88 3.20 11.07
C TYR A 66 -12.08 2.40 12.35
N PRO A 67 -12.88 2.88 13.33
CA PRO A 67 -13.23 2.11 14.51
C PRO A 67 -14.32 1.10 14.17
N ASP A 68 -13.92 -0.15 13.91
CA ASP A 68 -14.83 -1.27 13.69
C ASP A 68 -15.31 -1.83 15.04
N LYS A 69 -16.57 -2.26 15.11
CA LYS A 69 -17.14 -2.80 16.35
C LYS A 69 -16.50 -4.15 16.68
N THR A 70 -16.06 -4.30 17.92
CA THR A 70 -15.43 -5.53 18.40
C THR A 70 -16.39 -6.73 18.36
N ARG A 71 -15.86 -7.88 17.97
CA ARG A 71 -16.58 -9.15 17.90
C ARG A 71 -15.80 -10.24 18.62
N VAL A 72 -16.08 -10.42 19.92
CA VAL A 72 -15.45 -11.45 20.74
C VAL A 72 -16.50 -12.26 21.49
N GLY A 73 -16.23 -13.53 21.74
CA GLY A 73 -17.08 -14.44 22.53
C GLY A 73 -16.87 -14.35 24.03
N TRP A 74 -16.07 -13.41 24.52
CA TRP A 74 -15.74 -13.20 25.92
C TRP A 74 -15.73 -11.72 26.27
N TRP A 75 -15.80 -11.38 27.56
CA TRP A 75 -15.75 -10.03 28.06
C TRP A 75 -14.70 -9.91 29.17
N LYS A 76 -13.98 -8.78 29.18
CA LYS A 76 -13.02 -8.44 30.22
C LYS A 76 -13.13 -6.94 30.52
N ASN A 77 -12.93 -6.53 31.78
CA ASN A 77 -12.94 -5.12 32.16
C ASN A 77 -11.88 -4.35 31.36
N GLY A 78 -12.26 -3.16 30.86
CA GLY A 78 -11.38 -2.32 30.03
C GLY A 78 -11.31 -2.75 28.57
N TYR A 79 -12.01 -3.79 28.15
CA TYR A 79 -12.05 -4.19 26.74
C TYR A 79 -12.79 -3.13 25.88
N PRO A 80 -12.22 -2.69 24.77
CA PRO A 80 -12.83 -1.64 23.97
C PRO A 80 -14.05 -2.14 23.18
N GLU A 81 -15.05 -1.27 23.03
CA GLU A 81 -16.21 -1.56 22.17
C GLU A 81 -15.84 -1.56 20.68
N TYR A 82 -14.84 -0.78 20.31
CA TYR A 82 -14.35 -0.60 18.96
C TYR A 82 -12.82 -0.73 18.92
N PHE A 83 -12.28 -1.20 17.82
CA PHE A 83 -10.85 -1.15 17.56
C PHE A 83 -10.54 -0.57 16.18
N ALA A 84 -9.41 0.14 16.07
CA ALA A 84 -9.02 0.78 14.83
C ALA A 84 -8.53 -0.27 13.82
N LYS A 85 -9.04 -0.19 12.60
CA LYS A 85 -8.60 -0.99 11.45
C LYS A 85 -8.10 -0.08 10.34
N VAL A 86 -7.05 -0.51 9.64
CA VAL A 86 -6.65 0.09 8.38
C VAL A 86 -7.77 -0.05 7.36
N LEU A 87 -7.94 0.95 6.52
CA LEU A 87 -8.97 0.98 5.50
C LEU A 87 -8.44 0.55 4.15
N ASN A 88 -9.22 -0.31 3.46
CA ASN A 88 -9.13 -0.38 2.02
C ASN A 88 -9.61 0.95 1.46
N ALA A 89 -8.80 1.58 0.61
CA ALA A 89 -9.06 2.89 0.04
C ALA A 89 -9.43 2.78 -1.44
N VAL A 90 -9.46 3.91 -2.13
CA VAL A 90 -9.89 3.99 -3.54
C VAL A 90 -9.17 2.95 -4.40
N ASP A 91 -9.93 2.19 -5.17
CA ASP A 91 -9.38 1.32 -6.20
C ASP A 91 -9.04 2.16 -7.42
N TRP A 92 -7.74 2.31 -7.64
CA TRP A 92 -7.20 3.10 -8.75
C TRP A 92 -6.60 2.23 -9.85
N LEU A 93 -6.33 0.94 -9.55
CA LEU A 93 -5.52 0.10 -10.41
C LEU A 93 -6.29 -0.46 -11.59
N GLY A 94 -7.58 -0.79 -11.40
CA GLY A 94 -8.39 -1.57 -12.34
C GLY A 94 -8.29 -1.12 -13.80
N LEU A 95 -7.98 -2.10 -14.66
CA LEU A 95 -8.08 -2.03 -16.11
C LEU A 95 -9.06 -3.11 -16.57
N ASN A 96 -10.21 -2.72 -17.09
CA ASN A 96 -11.09 -3.65 -17.78
C ASN A 96 -10.73 -3.65 -19.26
N ILE A 97 -9.92 -4.61 -19.66
CA ILE A 97 -9.42 -4.76 -21.03
C ILE A 97 -10.19 -5.87 -21.71
N GLN A 98 -10.73 -5.57 -22.87
CA GLN A 98 -11.37 -6.56 -23.73
C GLN A 98 -10.68 -6.60 -25.10
N LEU A 99 -10.37 -7.80 -25.56
CA LEU A 99 -9.82 -8.09 -26.88
C LEU A 99 -10.85 -8.91 -27.65
N ASP A 100 -11.48 -8.35 -28.69
CA ASP A 100 -12.72 -8.84 -29.31
C ASP A 100 -13.82 -9.05 -28.24
N SER A 101 -14.27 -10.28 -28.07
CA SER A 101 -15.23 -10.66 -27.03
C SER A 101 -14.60 -11.18 -25.74
N THR A 102 -13.26 -11.24 -25.67
CA THR A 102 -12.53 -11.82 -24.53
C THR A 102 -12.08 -10.75 -23.56
N ILE A 103 -12.61 -10.77 -22.34
CA ILE A 103 -12.11 -9.97 -21.23
C ILE A 103 -10.82 -10.61 -20.72
N ILE A 104 -9.76 -9.83 -20.52
CA ILE A 104 -8.52 -10.30 -19.89
C ILE A 104 -8.77 -10.53 -18.41
N ASP A 105 -8.83 -11.82 -18.03
CA ASP A 105 -9.12 -12.28 -16.67
C ASP A 105 -8.28 -13.55 -16.40
N LEU A 106 -7.19 -13.39 -15.65
CA LEU A 106 -6.32 -14.52 -15.32
C LEU A 106 -6.96 -15.53 -14.34
N GLY A 107 -8.12 -15.23 -13.78
CA GLY A 107 -8.95 -16.23 -13.10
C GLY A 107 -9.60 -17.24 -14.05
N LYS A 108 -9.63 -16.95 -15.35
CA LYS A 108 -10.24 -17.77 -16.41
C LYS A 108 -9.30 -18.12 -17.55
N LEU A 109 -8.31 -17.27 -17.82
CA LEU A 109 -7.35 -17.44 -18.89
C LEU A 109 -6.03 -17.97 -18.31
N GLN A 110 -5.46 -18.98 -18.95
CA GLN A 110 -4.15 -19.50 -18.56
C GLN A 110 -3.06 -18.66 -19.23
N PRO A 111 -2.21 -17.95 -18.46
CA PRO A 111 -1.09 -17.21 -19.03
C PRO A 111 0.01 -18.17 -19.50
N LEU A 112 0.73 -17.75 -20.51
CA LEU A 112 1.93 -18.40 -21.05
C LEU A 112 3.14 -17.55 -20.65
N ASP A 113 4.27 -18.21 -20.37
CA ASP A 113 5.55 -17.57 -20.03
C ASP A 113 5.37 -16.50 -18.92
N TYR A 114 4.59 -16.85 -17.89
CA TYR A 114 4.27 -15.92 -16.79
C TYR A 114 5.50 -15.61 -15.95
N ARG A 115 5.68 -14.32 -15.66
CA ARG A 115 6.68 -13.82 -14.74
C ARG A 115 6.13 -12.59 -14.02
N SER A 116 6.11 -12.63 -12.69
CA SER A 116 5.84 -11.47 -11.83
C SER A 116 7.08 -11.18 -10.98
N GLU A 117 7.47 -9.92 -10.87
CA GLU A 117 8.76 -9.53 -10.32
C GLU A 117 8.63 -8.24 -9.50
N LEU A 118 8.99 -8.30 -8.21
CA LEU A 118 9.30 -7.14 -7.39
C LEU A 118 10.81 -6.88 -7.46
N ASP A 119 11.20 -5.81 -8.14
CA ASP A 119 12.58 -5.31 -8.17
C ASP A 119 12.80 -4.38 -6.97
N MET A 120 13.40 -4.92 -5.90
CA MET A 120 13.63 -4.18 -4.65
C MET A 120 14.70 -3.11 -4.80
N GLU A 121 15.64 -3.29 -5.72
CA GLU A 121 16.68 -2.29 -6.00
C GLU A 121 16.06 -0.99 -6.54
N LYS A 122 15.03 -1.13 -7.37
CA LYS A 122 14.37 -0.02 -8.08
C LYS A 122 13.03 0.40 -7.46
N GLY A 123 12.45 -0.44 -6.61
CA GLY A 123 11.11 -0.22 -6.05
C GLY A 123 10.01 -0.28 -7.12
N LEU A 124 10.11 -1.24 -8.02
CA LEU A 124 9.21 -1.46 -9.15
C LEU A 124 8.57 -2.86 -9.05
N LEU A 125 7.29 -2.93 -9.35
CA LEU A 125 6.58 -4.19 -9.54
C LEU A 125 6.23 -4.35 -11.01
N SER A 126 6.69 -5.43 -11.63
CA SER A 126 6.42 -5.72 -13.03
C SER A 126 5.84 -7.11 -13.23
N ARG A 127 5.12 -7.29 -14.35
CA ARG A 127 4.56 -8.56 -14.74
C ARG A 127 4.60 -8.71 -16.25
N THR A 128 4.92 -9.90 -16.72
CA THR A 128 4.95 -10.24 -18.16
C THR A 128 4.29 -11.59 -18.36
N PHE A 129 3.44 -11.71 -19.37
CA PHE A 129 2.84 -12.97 -19.78
C PHE A 129 2.31 -12.89 -21.21
N GLY A 130 2.10 -14.05 -21.84
CA GLY A 130 1.41 -14.17 -23.11
C GLY A 130 0.01 -14.73 -22.94
N LEU A 131 -0.89 -14.42 -23.86
CA LEU A 131 -2.23 -15.03 -23.95
C LEU A 131 -2.49 -15.51 -25.36
N GLN A 132 -2.93 -16.77 -25.46
CA GLN A 132 -3.56 -17.28 -26.66
C GLN A 132 -5.06 -17.02 -26.59
N LEU A 133 -5.56 -16.21 -27.50
CA LEU A 133 -6.97 -15.87 -27.62
C LEU A 133 -7.66 -16.71 -28.71
N PRO A 134 -9.01 -16.70 -28.80
CA PRO A 134 -9.71 -17.25 -29.94
C PRO A 134 -9.24 -16.67 -31.27
N ASN A 135 -9.60 -17.33 -32.37
CA ASN A 135 -9.24 -16.91 -33.75
C ASN A 135 -7.74 -16.83 -34.03
N ASP A 136 -6.93 -17.63 -33.29
CA ASP A 136 -5.49 -17.70 -33.46
C ASP A 136 -4.75 -16.36 -33.20
N VAL A 137 -5.32 -15.52 -32.36
CA VAL A 137 -4.70 -14.27 -31.90
C VAL A 137 -3.79 -14.57 -30.72
N TYR A 138 -2.57 -14.03 -30.74
CA TYR A 138 -1.63 -14.13 -29.65
C TYR A 138 -1.14 -12.74 -29.25
N VAL A 139 -1.24 -12.43 -27.94
CA VAL A 139 -0.81 -11.16 -27.39
C VAL A 139 0.23 -11.35 -26.29
N ARG A 140 1.20 -10.45 -26.20
CA ARG A 140 2.16 -10.32 -25.12
C ARG A 140 1.80 -9.11 -24.29
N ILE A 141 1.74 -9.30 -22.96
CA ILE A 141 1.39 -8.25 -21.99
C ILE A 141 2.60 -8.01 -21.10
N HIS A 142 2.85 -6.73 -20.81
CA HIS A 142 3.80 -6.29 -19.82
C HIS A 142 3.20 -5.14 -19.01
N SER A 143 3.24 -5.24 -17.67
CA SER A 143 2.89 -4.15 -16.76
C SER A 143 4.08 -3.79 -15.89
N GLU A 144 4.22 -2.51 -15.54
CA GLU A 144 5.16 -2.00 -14.55
C GLU A 144 4.45 -0.90 -13.75
N ARG A 145 4.52 -0.97 -12.40
CA ARG A 145 3.91 0.05 -11.54
C ARG A 145 4.74 0.33 -10.30
N PHE A 146 4.52 1.50 -9.72
CA PHE A 146 5.13 1.90 -8.46
C PHE A 146 4.34 2.99 -7.76
N TYR A 147 4.57 3.12 -6.44
CA TYR A 147 4.23 4.28 -5.64
C TYR A 147 5.48 5.16 -5.55
N SER A 148 5.34 6.42 -5.97
CA SER A 148 6.50 7.31 -6.10
C SER A 148 7.07 7.71 -4.74
N LYS A 149 8.39 7.55 -4.54
CA LYS A 149 9.11 8.08 -3.37
C LYS A 149 9.35 9.58 -3.46
N THR A 150 9.37 10.15 -4.65
CA THR A 150 9.63 11.57 -4.88
C THR A 150 8.36 12.42 -4.96
N HIS A 151 7.24 11.81 -5.31
CA HIS A 151 5.89 12.41 -5.33
C HIS A 151 4.98 11.51 -4.49
N PRO A 152 5.02 11.64 -3.14
CA PRO A 152 4.50 10.61 -2.24
C PRO A 152 2.98 10.40 -2.29
N ASP A 153 2.23 11.33 -2.87
CA ASP A 153 0.79 11.19 -3.10
C ASP A 153 0.47 10.55 -4.47
N SER A 154 1.47 9.98 -5.16
CA SER A 154 1.33 9.50 -6.54
C SER A 154 1.59 8.01 -6.70
N ALA A 155 0.77 7.39 -7.55
CA ALA A 155 0.94 6.04 -8.05
C ALA A 155 0.88 6.03 -9.58
N LEU A 156 1.70 5.19 -10.21
CA LEU A 156 1.85 5.13 -11.65
C LEU A 156 1.78 3.70 -12.15
N LEU A 157 1.18 3.54 -13.32
CA LEU A 157 1.11 2.29 -14.05
C LEU A 157 1.45 2.52 -15.51
N HIS A 158 2.35 1.69 -16.01
CA HIS A 158 2.64 1.53 -17.44
C HIS A 158 2.24 0.12 -17.84
N TYR A 159 1.32 0.02 -18.79
CA TYR A 159 0.78 -1.26 -19.23
C TYR A 159 0.85 -1.35 -20.76
N ARG A 160 1.41 -2.45 -21.27
CA ARG A 160 1.68 -2.64 -22.68
C ARG A 160 1.06 -3.94 -23.17
N ILE A 161 0.40 -3.87 -24.32
CA ILE A 161 -0.14 -5.02 -25.04
C ILE A 161 0.46 -5.00 -26.45
N LYS A 162 1.16 -6.06 -26.83
CA LYS A 162 1.65 -6.28 -28.19
C LYS A 162 0.90 -7.42 -28.84
N VAL A 163 0.36 -7.20 -30.03
CA VAL A 163 -0.24 -8.25 -30.86
C VAL A 163 0.88 -8.95 -31.62
N GLU A 164 1.29 -10.13 -31.14
CA GLU A 164 2.37 -10.91 -31.81
C GLU A 164 1.84 -11.73 -32.99
N LYS A 165 0.53 -12.04 -33.02
CA LYS A 165 -0.13 -12.74 -34.12
C LYS A 165 -1.62 -12.38 -34.18
N GLY A 166 -2.12 -12.22 -35.43
CA GLY A 166 -3.54 -11.98 -35.70
C GLY A 166 -3.93 -10.50 -35.64
N GLU A 167 -5.22 -10.26 -35.50
CA GLU A 167 -5.83 -8.94 -35.46
C GLU A 167 -6.93 -8.96 -34.39
N VAL A 168 -7.20 -7.81 -33.71
CA VAL A 168 -8.14 -7.78 -32.62
C VAL A 168 -8.70 -6.38 -32.38
N ASP A 169 -10.00 -6.29 -32.06
CA ASP A 169 -10.61 -5.09 -31.51
C ASP A 169 -10.19 -4.93 -30.04
N PHE A 170 -9.57 -3.80 -29.71
CA PHE A 170 -9.16 -3.44 -28.36
C PHE A 170 -10.14 -2.45 -27.75
N THR A 171 -10.59 -2.73 -26.51
CA THR A 171 -11.30 -1.76 -25.66
C THR A 171 -10.69 -1.76 -24.26
N LEU A 172 -10.70 -0.59 -23.64
CA LEU A 172 -10.23 -0.35 -22.29
C LEU A 172 -11.22 0.54 -21.55
N ASP A 173 -11.63 0.08 -20.36
CA ASP A 173 -12.25 0.92 -19.33
C ASP A 173 -11.30 1.00 -18.14
N SER A 174 -10.94 2.20 -17.71
CA SER A 174 -10.02 2.41 -16.60
C SER A 174 -10.37 3.67 -15.83
N GLY A 175 -10.38 3.60 -14.50
CA GLY A 175 -10.77 4.75 -13.70
C GLY A 175 -10.45 4.63 -12.23
N LEU A 176 -11.30 5.25 -11.42
CA LEU A 176 -11.25 5.24 -9.97
C LEU A 176 -12.59 4.75 -9.42
N GLU A 177 -12.55 3.92 -8.37
CA GLU A 177 -13.73 3.53 -7.60
C GLU A 177 -13.47 3.78 -6.11
N ALA A 178 -14.29 4.62 -5.48
CA ALA A 178 -14.16 5.01 -4.07
C ALA A 178 -15.09 4.23 -3.13
N ASP A 179 -16.16 3.60 -3.63
CA ASP A 179 -17.04 2.74 -2.81
C ASP A 179 -16.42 1.33 -2.65
N VAL A 180 -15.29 1.29 -1.97
CA VAL A 180 -14.56 0.06 -1.68
C VAL A 180 -14.86 -0.44 -0.27
N ARG A 181 -14.65 -1.73 -0.03
CA ARG A 181 -14.93 -2.36 1.26
C ARG A 181 -13.72 -3.12 1.78
N ASN A 182 -13.56 -3.07 3.10
CA ASN A 182 -12.67 -4.01 3.76
C ASN A 182 -13.27 -5.41 3.69
N GLN A 183 -12.43 -6.41 3.44
CA GLN A 183 -12.81 -7.82 3.58
C GLN A 183 -12.80 -8.25 5.05
N ASP A 184 -11.91 -7.69 5.87
CA ASP A 184 -11.81 -7.93 7.30
C ASP A 184 -12.68 -6.94 8.09
N THR A 185 -14.00 -7.06 7.96
CA THR A 185 -14.98 -6.35 8.80
C THR A 185 -15.70 -7.32 9.72
N ASN A 186 -16.00 -6.90 10.94
CA ASN A 186 -16.67 -7.76 11.90
C ASN A 186 -18.17 -7.93 11.62
N TYR A 187 -18.80 -6.92 11.02
CA TYR A 187 -20.24 -6.87 10.78
C TYR A 187 -20.62 -6.46 9.33
N GLY A 188 -19.67 -6.48 8.40
CA GLY A 188 -19.90 -6.08 7.01
C GLY A 188 -20.20 -4.59 6.83
N GLU A 189 -19.83 -3.74 7.79
CA GLU A 189 -20.04 -2.30 7.73
C GLU A 189 -19.26 -1.68 6.57
N ALA A 190 -19.91 -0.79 5.79
CA ALA A 190 -19.21 0.06 4.83
C ALA A 190 -18.60 1.25 5.56
N PHE A 191 -17.30 1.46 5.43
CA PHE A 191 -16.58 2.49 6.18
C PHE A 191 -16.60 3.87 5.52
N TRP A 192 -16.78 3.91 4.21
CA TRP A 192 -16.81 5.13 3.39
C TRP A 192 -18.22 5.63 3.12
N GLU A 193 -18.36 6.94 2.97
CA GLU A 193 -19.58 7.67 2.61
C GLU A 193 -19.25 9.01 1.91
N ASN A 194 -20.28 9.81 1.61
CA ASN A 194 -20.16 11.16 1.04
C ASN A 194 -19.32 11.21 -0.25
N PHE A 195 -19.55 10.20 -1.12
CA PHE A 195 -18.87 10.12 -2.39
C PHE A 195 -19.28 11.26 -3.32
N LYS A 196 -18.29 11.81 -4.05
CA LYS A 196 -18.47 12.67 -5.20
C LYS A 196 -17.48 12.29 -6.28
N SER A 197 -17.89 12.42 -7.52
CA SER A 197 -17.02 12.26 -8.68
C SER A 197 -17.25 13.38 -9.67
N GLU A 198 -16.19 13.92 -10.23
CA GLU A 198 -16.21 15.08 -11.12
C GLU A 198 -15.19 14.92 -12.25
N ILE A 199 -15.46 15.56 -13.39
CA ILE A 199 -14.51 15.69 -14.50
C ILE A 199 -13.95 17.11 -14.44
N THR A 200 -12.61 17.21 -14.51
CA THR A 200 -11.90 18.47 -14.60
C THR A 200 -10.92 18.40 -15.78
N GLY A 201 -11.27 19.05 -16.89
CA GLY A 201 -10.48 18.92 -18.13
C GLY A 201 -10.45 17.47 -18.63
N ASN A 202 -9.26 16.90 -18.75
CA ASN A 202 -9.04 15.51 -19.17
C ASN A 202 -8.83 14.56 -17.97
N SER A 203 -9.07 15.03 -16.75
CA SER A 203 -8.84 14.28 -15.52
C SER A 203 -10.16 13.93 -14.84
N GLY A 204 -10.22 12.74 -14.26
CA GLY A 204 -11.29 12.32 -13.38
C GLY A 204 -10.88 12.48 -11.92
N ILE A 205 -11.80 12.90 -11.05
CA ILE A 205 -11.56 12.97 -9.61
C ILE A 205 -12.72 12.36 -8.84
N VAL A 206 -12.40 11.62 -7.78
CA VAL A 206 -13.37 11.11 -6.80
C VAL A 206 -12.97 11.56 -5.40
N THR A 207 -13.96 11.83 -4.55
CA THR A 207 -13.77 12.11 -3.13
C THR A 207 -14.64 11.20 -2.29
N ALA A 208 -14.16 10.87 -1.08
CA ALA A 208 -14.90 10.09 -0.11
C ALA A 208 -14.56 10.53 1.31
N GLN A 209 -15.41 10.18 2.27
CA GLN A 209 -15.20 10.45 3.68
C GLN A 209 -15.49 9.20 4.51
N THR A 210 -14.71 8.96 5.58
CA THR A 210 -15.01 7.89 6.53
C THR A 210 -16.15 8.29 7.47
N LYS A 211 -17.09 7.37 7.72
CA LYS A 211 -18.33 7.63 8.48
C LYS A 211 -18.09 8.08 9.92
N LYS A 212 -17.20 7.41 10.66
CA LYS A 212 -17.01 7.64 12.11
C LYS A 212 -15.83 8.56 12.41
N THR A 213 -14.79 8.53 11.62
CA THR A 213 -13.56 9.29 11.86
C THR A 213 -13.50 10.61 11.09
N GLY A 214 -14.34 10.78 10.06
CA GLY A 214 -14.40 12.02 9.29
C GLY A 214 -13.17 12.27 8.40
N PHE A 215 -12.26 11.30 8.24
CA PHE A 215 -11.16 11.42 7.28
C PHE A 215 -11.71 11.58 5.87
N ARG A 216 -11.11 12.49 5.11
CA ARG A 216 -11.45 12.70 3.70
C ARG A 216 -10.29 12.35 2.81
N ILE A 217 -10.62 11.85 1.62
CA ILE A 217 -9.67 11.61 0.53
C ILE A 217 -10.15 12.29 -0.74
N ALA A 218 -9.19 12.68 -1.58
CA ALA A 218 -9.45 13.04 -2.97
C ALA A 218 -8.44 12.26 -3.84
N ALA A 219 -8.95 11.52 -4.82
CA ALA A 219 -8.15 10.78 -5.76
C ALA A 219 -8.45 11.27 -7.17
N SER A 220 -7.41 11.64 -7.92
CA SER A 220 -7.51 12.07 -9.32
C SER A 220 -6.71 11.15 -10.23
N THR A 221 -7.16 11.03 -11.48
CA THR A 221 -6.50 10.18 -12.50
C THR A 221 -6.49 10.83 -13.87
N ALA A 222 -5.41 10.58 -14.60
CA ALA A 222 -5.27 10.88 -16.01
C ALA A 222 -4.69 9.68 -16.75
N HIS A 223 -5.03 9.55 -18.02
CA HIS A 223 -4.57 8.46 -18.87
C HIS A 223 -3.93 9.00 -20.14
N LYS A 224 -2.86 8.34 -20.57
CA LYS A 224 -2.28 8.52 -21.89
C LYS A 224 -2.22 7.16 -22.55
N VAL A 225 -3.00 6.98 -23.61
CA VAL A 225 -3.07 5.71 -24.35
C VAL A 225 -2.54 5.94 -25.76
N MET A 226 -1.61 5.11 -26.16
CA MET A 226 -0.89 5.23 -27.43
C MET A 226 -0.92 3.90 -28.20
N VAL A 227 -1.01 3.98 -29.52
CA VAL A 227 -0.78 2.85 -30.43
C VAL A 227 0.42 3.18 -31.29
N ASN A 228 1.45 2.34 -31.25
CA ASN A 228 2.70 2.53 -32.00
C ASN A 228 3.31 3.94 -31.79
N GLY A 229 3.21 4.48 -30.56
CA GLY A 229 3.71 5.82 -30.20
C GLY A 229 2.76 6.98 -30.52
N TRP A 230 1.61 6.74 -31.16
CA TRP A 230 0.62 7.78 -31.46
C TRP A 230 -0.53 7.73 -30.47
N ALA A 231 -0.80 8.88 -29.81
CA ALA A 231 -1.92 8.96 -28.88
C ALA A 231 -3.25 8.69 -29.56
N ILE A 232 -4.09 7.87 -28.92
CA ILE A 232 -5.48 7.67 -29.35
C ILE A 232 -6.41 8.47 -28.43
N ASN A 233 -7.53 8.91 -29.02
CA ASN A 233 -8.53 9.63 -28.26
C ASN A 233 -9.37 8.68 -27.43
N GLY A 234 -9.58 9.03 -26.17
CA GLY A 234 -10.56 8.42 -25.28
C GLY A 234 -11.52 9.47 -24.73
N GLY A 235 -12.50 9.02 -23.99
CA GLY A 235 -13.47 9.87 -23.32
C GLY A 235 -13.60 9.50 -21.85
N LEU A 236 -13.83 10.51 -21.01
CA LEU A 236 -14.29 10.26 -19.64
C LEU A 236 -15.80 10.02 -19.68
N ASP A 237 -16.25 8.96 -19.04
CA ASP A 237 -17.67 8.67 -18.89
C ASP A 237 -18.39 9.69 -18.01
N THR A 238 -19.70 9.75 -18.11
CA THR A 238 -20.51 10.46 -17.12
C THR A 238 -20.20 9.89 -15.73
N PRO A 239 -19.71 10.73 -14.77
CA PRO A 239 -19.35 10.25 -13.45
C PRO A 239 -20.52 9.56 -12.76
N SER A 240 -20.28 8.42 -12.13
CA SER A 240 -21.21 7.86 -11.15
C SER A 240 -21.06 8.59 -9.81
N ARG A 241 -21.77 8.15 -8.78
CA ARG A 241 -21.64 8.76 -7.46
C ARG A 241 -20.23 8.55 -6.85
N SER A 242 -19.63 7.38 -7.06
CA SER A 242 -18.37 6.95 -6.40
C SER A 242 -17.25 6.61 -7.37
N SER A 243 -17.51 6.64 -8.68
CA SER A 243 -16.52 6.24 -9.68
C SER A 243 -16.51 7.15 -10.88
N ILE A 244 -15.38 7.12 -11.56
CA ILE A 244 -15.17 7.76 -12.85
C ILE A 244 -14.28 6.87 -13.70
N ASN A 245 -14.64 6.68 -14.98
CA ASN A 245 -13.92 5.85 -15.93
C ASN A 245 -13.55 6.64 -17.19
N ALA A 246 -12.45 6.25 -17.79
CA ALA A 246 -12.02 6.66 -19.12
C ALA A 246 -12.09 5.46 -20.06
N ASN A 247 -12.65 5.68 -21.25
CA ASN A 247 -12.85 4.64 -22.27
C ASN A 247 -11.99 4.91 -23.47
N PHE A 248 -11.36 3.86 -23.99
CA PHE A 248 -10.56 3.89 -25.22
C PHE A 248 -10.89 2.67 -26.07
N SER A 249 -10.89 2.84 -27.38
CA SER A 249 -11.10 1.74 -28.30
C SER A 249 -10.31 1.96 -29.60
N THR A 250 -9.81 0.87 -30.16
CA THR A 250 -9.10 0.87 -31.44
C THR A 250 -9.03 -0.53 -32.00
N PHE A 251 -8.73 -0.66 -33.28
CA PHE A 251 -8.39 -1.93 -33.93
C PHE A 251 -6.88 -2.10 -33.97
N LEU A 252 -6.40 -3.30 -33.68
CA LEU A 252 -4.98 -3.65 -33.67
C LEU A 252 -4.71 -4.78 -34.65
N SER A 253 -3.68 -4.60 -35.46
CA SER A 253 -3.14 -5.62 -36.35
C SER A 253 -1.90 -6.26 -35.73
N GLN A 254 -1.42 -7.33 -36.38
CA GLN A 254 -0.17 -7.95 -35.97
C GLN A 254 0.98 -6.95 -35.96
N ASP A 255 1.83 -7.06 -34.94
CA ASP A 255 2.95 -6.17 -34.58
C ASP A 255 2.56 -4.82 -33.96
N ASP A 256 1.27 -4.46 -33.93
CA ASP A 256 0.81 -3.26 -33.21
C ASP A 256 1.01 -3.41 -31.69
N GLU A 257 1.35 -2.29 -31.06
CA GLU A 257 1.55 -2.18 -29.63
C GLU A 257 0.70 -1.05 -29.02
N VAL A 258 -0.13 -1.38 -28.04
CA VAL A 258 -0.82 -0.41 -27.18
C VAL A 258 -0.01 -0.18 -25.92
N ILE A 259 0.20 1.09 -25.57
CA ILE A 259 0.78 1.52 -24.30
C ILE A 259 -0.28 2.35 -23.56
N ILE A 260 -0.53 1.97 -22.30
CA ILE A 260 -1.42 2.67 -21.37
C ILE A 260 -0.54 3.20 -20.24
N GLU A 261 -0.41 4.52 -20.13
CA GLU A 261 0.15 5.18 -18.97
C GLU A 261 -1.02 5.72 -18.12
N LYS A 262 -1.10 5.27 -16.88
CA LYS A 262 -2.08 5.74 -15.90
C LYS A 262 -1.37 6.47 -14.77
N TYR A 263 -1.78 7.71 -14.55
CA TYR A 263 -1.29 8.60 -13.51
C TYR A 263 -2.37 8.77 -12.47
N VAL A 264 -2.01 8.64 -11.20
CA VAL A 264 -2.95 8.77 -10.08
C VAL A 264 -2.34 9.59 -8.97
N SER A 265 -3.11 10.52 -8.42
CA SER A 265 -2.77 11.25 -7.21
C SER A 265 -3.84 11.02 -6.15
N ILE A 266 -3.44 10.69 -4.91
CA ILE A 266 -4.35 10.47 -3.79
C ILE A 266 -3.91 11.32 -2.61
N THR A 267 -4.68 12.33 -2.27
CA THR A 267 -4.48 13.19 -1.11
C THR A 267 -5.42 12.84 0.03
N THR A 268 -4.96 13.00 1.26
CA THR A 268 -5.74 12.66 2.45
C THR A 268 -5.78 13.79 3.46
N SER A 269 -6.86 13.89 4.22
CA SER A 269 -6.99 14.86 5.31
C SER A 269 -6.06 14.60 6.49
N PHE A 270 -5.29 13.52 6.47
CA PHE A 270 -4.20 13.29 7.39
C PHE A 270 -3.02 14.23 7.12
N PHE A 271 -2.72 14.50 5.84
CA PHE A 271 -1.59 15.34 5.44
C PHE A 271 -1.99 16.75 5.00
N TYR A 272 -3.23 16.98 4.58
CA TYR A 272 -3.70 18.23 4.02
C TYR A 272 -5.00 18.72 4.68
N PRO A 273 -5.26 20.04 4.75
CA PRO A 273 -6.56 20.56 5.13
C PRO A 273 -7.68 20.03 4.24
N HIS A 274 -8.88 19.83 4.81
CA HIS A 274 -10.02 19.26 4.09
C HIS A 274 -10.38 20.00 2.79
N ASP A 275 -10.29 21.32 2.80
CA ASP A 275 -10.71 22.17 1.66
C ASP A 275 -9.66 22.18 0.53
N ASP A 276 -8.44 21.76 0.82
CA ASP A 276 -7.33 21.76 -0.14
C ASP A 276 -7.18 20.43 -0.89
N LEU A 277 -7.82 19.35 -0.43
CA LEU A 277 -7.60 17.99 -0.93
C LEU A 277 -7.75 17.86 -2.44
N THR A 278 -8.87 18.35 -2.99
CA THR A 278 -9.16 18.29 -4.43
C THR A 278 -8.13 19.07 -5.23
N ILE A 279 -7.82 20.28 -4.78
CA ILE A 279 -6.86 21.16 -5.46
C ILE A 279 -5.47 20.51 -5.44
N LYS A 280 -5.02 20.01 -4.28
CA LYS A 280 -3.71 19.36 -4.14
C LYS A 280 -3.60 18.08 -4.94
N SER A 281 -4.68 17.28 -5.01
CA SER A 281 -4.70 16.10 -5.85
C SER A 281 -4.56 16.43 -7.34
N LEU A 282 -5.25 17.46 -7.82
CA LEU A 282 -5.16 17.89 -9.21
C LEU A 282 -3.81 18.56 -9.53
N GLU A 283 -3.29 19.44 -8.66
CA GLU A 283 -1.96 20.04 -8.83
C GLU A 283 -0.87 18.97 -8.96
N ASN A 284 -0.89 17.99 -8.08
CA ASN A 284 0.06 16.88 -8.11
C ASN A 284 -0.13 15.99 -9.37
N LEU A 285 -1.38 15.74 -9.77
CA LEU A 285 -1.67 15.00 -11.00
C LEU A 285 -1.12 15.71 -12.24
N ASP A 286 -1.31 17.03 -12.33
CA ASP A 286 -0.80 17.84 -13.44
C ASP A 286 0.74 17.79 -13.49
N GLU A 287 1.41 17.92 -12.34
CA GLU A 287 2.88 17.82 -12.24
C GLU A 287 3.39 16.46 -12.75
N ILE A 288 2.85 15.35 -12.22
CA ILE A 288 3.32 14.02 -12.61
C ILE A 288 2.99 13.66 -14.07
N THR A 289 1.88 14.18 -14.60
CA THR A 289 1.51 13.99 -16.01
C THR A 289 2.44 14.76 -16.95
N GLN A 290 2.88 15.96 -16.57
CA GLN A 290 3.85 16.76 -17.31
C GLN A 290 5.23 16.13 -17.31
N LEU A 291 5.69 15.58 -16.19
CA LEU A 291 6.96 14.86 -16.09
C LEU A 291 6.95 13.59 -16.96
N GLY A 292 5.84 12.89 -17.01
CA GLY A 292 5.69 11.65 -17.76
C GLY A 292 6.27 10.43 -17.02
N TYR A 293 5.90 9.25 -17.52
CA TYR A 293 6.23 7.98 -16.85
C TYR A 293 7.73 7.73 -16.72
N ASP A 294 8.48 7.90 -17.80
CA ASP A 294 9.91 7.57 -17.83
C ASP A 294 10.72 8.42 -16.84
N GLU A 295 10.47 9.76 -16.79
CA GLU A 295 11.17 10.63 -15.84
C GLU A 295 10.82 10.27 -14.38
N LEU A 296 9.56 9.98 -14.09
CA LEU A 296 9.13 9.57 -12.74
C LEU A 296 9.70 8.22 -12.33
N ARG A 297 9.82 7.30 -13.29
CA ARG A 297 10.48 6.01 -13.10
C ARG A 297 11.97 6.17 -12.78
N ASP A 298 12.66 7.02 -13.50
CA ASP A 298 14.09 7.30 -13.26
C ASP A 298 14.29 7.96 -11.88
N LYS A 299 13.42 8.89 -11.49
CA LYS A 299 13.40 9.49 -10.13
C LYS A 299 13.14 8.44 -9.05
N GLN A 300 12.25 7.48 -9.31
CA GLN A 300 11.97 6.35 -8.41
C GLN A 300 13.21 5.49 -8.18
N VAL A 301 13.86 5.08 -9.26
CA VAL A 301 15.10 4.28 -9.23
C VAL A 301 16.21 5.00 -8.46
N GLU A 302 16.40 6.27 -8.74
CA GLU A 302 17.41 7.09 -8.05
C GLU A 302 17.10 7.27 -6.56
N ALA A 303 15.83 7.44 -6.19
CA ALA A 303 15.42 7.56 -4.79
C ALA A 303 15.64 6.26 -4.02
N TRP A 304 15.36 5.09 -4.64
CA TRP A 304 15.67 3.79 -4.04
C TRP A 304 17.16 3.54 -3.95
N ARG A 305 17.93 3.87 -4.99
CA ARG A 305 19.41 3.77 -4.96
C ARG A 305 19.98 4.53 -3.76
N LYS A 306 19.54 5.77 -3.51
CA LYS A 306 19.98 6.55 -2.34
C LYS A 306 19.61 5.89 -1.01
N SER A 307 18.46 5.24 -0.95
CA SER A 307 18.08 4.48 0.26
C SER A 307 19.00 3.26 0.45
N TRP A 308 19.30 2.52 -0.60
CA TRP A 308 20.18 1.36 -0.56
C TRP A 308 21.63 1.73 -0.24
N ASP A 309 22.14 2.88 -0.74
CA ASP A 309 23.47 3.39 -0.39
C ASP A 309 23.66 3.55 1.14
N GLN A 310 22.57 3.73 1.89
CA GLN A 310 22.60 3.90 3.35
C GLN A 310 22.26 2.61 4.12
N ASN A 311 21.49 1.70 3.52
CA ASN A 311 20.79 0.64 4.24
C ASN A 311 21.17 -0.77 3.81
N ASP A 312 21.91 -0.96 2.71
CA ASP A 312 22.21 -2.29 2.20
C ASP A 312 23.12 -3.09 3.14
N ILE A 313 22.83 -4.38 3.23
CA ILE A 313 23.67 -5.38 3.92
C ILE A 313 24.04 -6.42 2.88
N VAL A 314 25.35 -6.58 2.65
CA VAL A 314 25.88 -7.55 1.70
C VAL A 314 26.23 -8.85 2.42
N ILE A 315 25.65 -9.96 1.93
CA ILE A 315 25.94 -11.32 2.39
C ILE A 315 26.60 -12.06 1.22
N GLU A 316 27.87 -12.44 1.39
CA GLU A 316 28.60 -13.19 0.38
C GLU A 316 28.42 -14.70 0.56
N GLY A 317 28.15 -15.41 -0.55
CA GLY A 317 28.09 -16.86 -0.57
C GLY A 317 26.75 -17.49 -0.21
N ASP A 318 25.71 -16.68 0.05
CA ASP A 318 24.34 -17.14 0.30
C ASP A 318 23.31 -16.17 -0.30
N ASP A 319 22.92 -16.41 -1.56
CA ASP A 319 21.97 -15.57 -2.28
C ASP A 319 20.54 -15.63 -1.70
N GLU A 320 20.15 -16.72 -1.03
CA GLU A 320 18.86 -16.86 -0.38
C GLU A 320 18.79 -15.98 0.88
N ALA A 321 19.83 -15.97 1.70
CA ALA A 321 19.96 -15.08 2.84
C ALA A 321 20.05 -13.60 2.38
N GLN A 322 20.77 -13.34 1.28
CA GLN A 322 20.86 -12.01 0.68
C GLN A 322 19.50 -11.50 0.20
N GLN A 323 18.70 -12.35 -0.45
CA GLN A 323 17.32 -12.02 -0.85
C GLN A 323 16.46 -11.70 0.38
N GLY A 324 16.55 -12.54 1.41
CA GLY A 324 15.75 -12.39 2.63
C GLY A 324 16.03 -11.11 3.40
N ILE A 325 17.31 -10.73 3.58
CA ILE A 325 17.64 -9.50 4.30
C ILE A 325 17.25 -8.26 3.52
N ARG A 326 17.46 -8.21 2.19
CA ARG A 326 17.03 -7.09 1.35
C ARG A 326 15.51 -6.96 1.28
N PHE A 327 14.80 -8.09 1.27
CA PHE A 327 13.35 -8.07 1.36
C PHE A 327 12.85 -7.39 2.65
N ASN A 328 13.42 -7.74 3.81
CA ASN A 328 13.04 -7.11 5.07
C ASN A 328 13.38 -5.61 5.09
N ILE A 329 14.57 -5.22 4.61
CA ILE A 329 15.00 -3.82 4.49
C ILE A 329 14.05 -3.05 3.55
N PHE A 330 13.69 -3.63 2.40
CA PHE A 330 12.74 -3.05 1.45
C PHE A 330 11.38 -2.80 2.10
N GLN A 331 10.83 -3.82 2.79
CA GLN A 331 9.53 -3.72 3.46
C GLN A 331 9.52 -2.62 4.53
N LEU A 332 10.57 -2.48 5.33
CA LEU A 332 10.68 -1.40 6.32
C LEU A 332 10.74 -0.02 5.66
N ASN A 333 11.57 0.13 4.61
CA ASN A 333 11.74 1.41 3.91
C ASN A 333 10.48 1.88 3.18
N GLN A 334 9.64 0.96 2.69
CA GLN A 334 8.39 1.35 2.03
C GLN A 334 7.23 1.59 3.00
N THR A 335 7.36 1.16 4.26
CA THR A 335 6.25 1.23 5.24
C THR A 335 6.20 2.55 5.99
N TYR A 336 7.36 3.17 6.28
CA TYR A 336 7.42 4.33 7.15
C TYR A 336 8.53 5.30 6.77
N THR A 337 8.21 6.59 6.76
CA THR A 337 9.14 7.68 6.38
C THR A 337 9.41 8.65 7.53
N GLY A 338 8.66 8.61 8.61
CA GLY A 338 8.78 9.57 9.70
C GLY A 338 8.32 10.98 9.38
N GLU A 339 7.45 11.16 8.39
CA GLU A 339 6.98 12.49 7.97
C GLU A 339 6.06 13.18 8.98
N HIS A 340 5.37 12.40 9.81
CA HIS A 340 4.38 12.96 10.73
C HIS A 340 4.34 12.20 12.06
N ALA A 341 4.26 12.97 13.17
CA ALA A 341 4.28 12.42 14.54
C ALA A 341 3.04 11.58 14.93
N LEU A 342 2.00 11.55 14.11
CA LEU A 342 0.81 10.70 14.30
C LEU A 342 0.78 9.50 13.34
N LEU A 343 1.81 9.32 12.51
CA LEU A 343 1.94 8.10 11.71
C LEU A 343 2.36 6.93 12.57
N ASN A 344 1.62 5.85 12.44
CA ASN A 344 1.94 4.58 13.09
C ASN A 344 2.63 3.60 12.11
N ILE A 345 3.26 2.57 12.66
CA ILE A 345 3.81 1.46 11.89
C ILE A 345 3.00 0.21 12.24
N GLY A 346 2.33 -0.36 11.24
CA GLY A 346 1.75 -1.70 11.36
C GLY A 346 2.82 -2.77 11.12
N PRO A 347 2.81 -3.90 11.85
CA PRO A 347 3.85 -4.93 11.74
C PRO A 347 3.89 -5.63 10.39
N LYS A 348 2.84 -5.49 9.59
CA LYS A 348 2.74 -6.06 8.23
C LYS A 348 2.85 -5.02 7.11
N GLY A 349 3.11 -3.76 7.42
CA GLY A 349 3.16 -2.70 6.43
C GLY A 349 1.86 -2.65 5.59
N PHE A 350 2.01 -2.51 4.26
CA PHE A 350 0.90 -2.43 3.31
C PHE A 350 0.47 -3.78 2.70
N THR A 351 0.72 -4.90 3.40
CA THR A 351 0.48 -6.25 2.87
C THR A 351 -0.94 -6.76 3.10
N GLY A 352 -1.83 -6.00 3.72
CA GLY A 352 -3.23 -6.38 3.92
C GLY A 352 -3.88 -5.82 5.18
N GLU A 353 -5.13 -6.25 5.40
CA GLU A 353 -5.99 -5.76 6.48
C GLU A 353 -5.77 -6.47 7.82
N LYS A 354 -5.14 -7.65 7.82
CA LYS A 354 -4.87 -8.43 9.03
C LYS A 354 -3.96 -7.66 9.99
N TYR A 355 -4.22 -7.78 11.27
CA TYR A 355 -3.65 -6.95 12.35
C TYR A 355 -4.00 -5.47 12.24
N GLY A 356 -4.98 -5.11 11.40
CA GLY A 356 -5.56 -3.78 11.31
C GLY A 356 -4.62 -2.65 10.92
N GLY A 357 -3.35 -2.91 10.54
CA GLY A 357 -2.34 -1.88 10.34
C GLY A 357 -1.92 -1.17 11.62
N SER A 358 -2.25 -1.72 12.79
CA SER A 358 -2.03 -1.11 14.11
C SER A 358 -0.57 -1.20 14.55
N THR A 359 -0.15 -0.25 15.39
CA THR A 359 1.15 -0.29 16.06
C THR A 359 1.13 -1.29 17.21
N TYR A 360 2.21 -2.03 17.34
CA TYR A 360 2.53 -2.95 18.44
C TYR A 360 3.85 -2.52 19.10
N TRP A 361 4.23 -3.18 20.20
CA TRP A 361 5.51 -2.94 20.88
C TRP A 361 6.74 -3.29 20.02
N ASP A 362 6.56 -4.03 18.93
CA ASP A 362 7.57 -4.28 17.89
C ASP A 362 8.17 -2.99 17.32
N THR A 363 7.37 -1.94 17.25
CA THR A 363 7.81 -0.63 16.78
C THR A 363 8.96 -0.09 17.64
N GLU A 364 8.85 -0.16 18.95
CA GLU A 364 9.84 0.32 19.90
C GLU A 364 11.04 -0.64 20.00
N ALA A 365 10.76 -1.94 20.05
CA ALA A 365 11.78 -2.94 20.30
C ALA A 365 12.67 -3.21 19.07
N TYR A 366 12.10 -3.17 17.86
CA TYR A 366 12.77 -3.62 16.63
C TYR A 366 12.83 -2.56 15.52
N CYS A 367 11.73 -1.82 15.29
CA CYS A 367 11.70 -0.84 14.21
C CYS A 367 12.52 0.41 14.56
N LEU A 368 12.41 0.94 15.78
CA LEU A 368 13.15 2.15 16.19
C LEU A 368 14.66 2.00 15.99
N PRO A 369 15.34 0.92 16.47
CA PRO A 369 16.77 0.74 16.24
C PRO A 369 17.14 0.74 14.76
N TYR A 370 16.32 0.13 13.91
CA TYR A 370 16.51 0.13 12.46
C TYR A 370 16.46 1.56 11.90
N TYR A 371 15.38 2.31 12.17
CA TYR A 371 15.22 3.66 11.61
C TYR A 371 16.24 4.66 12.19
N LEU A 372 16.65 4.52 13.44
CA LEU A 372 17.73 5.35 14.01
C LEU A 372 19.04 5.17 13.24
N SER A 373 19.39 3.94 12.88
CA SER A 373 20.62 3.62 12.18
C SER A 373 20.59 3.95 10.69
N THR A 374 19.42 3.92 10.05
CA THR A 374 19.29 4.00 8.59
C THR A 374 18.62 5.28 8.10
N ALA A 375 17.68 5.85 8.84
CA ALA A 375 16.91 7.04 8.47
C ALA A 375 17.18 8.26 9.36
N GLY A 376 17.93 8.06 10.44
CA GLY A 376 18.45 9.12 11.29
C GLY A 376 17.55 9.58 12.43
N LYS A 377 18.06 10.53 13.21
CA LYS A 377 17.49 11.04 14.47
C LYS A 377 16.03 11.47 14.33
N GLN A 378 15.67 12.21 13.25
CA GLN A 378 14.33 12.77 13.11
C GLN A 378 13.26 11.69 12.99
N VAL A 379 13.51 10.64 12.21
CA VAL A 379 12.57 9.53 12.04
C VAL A 379 12.35 8.78 13.36
N GLY A 380 13.44 8.51 14.11
CA GLY A 380 13.34 7.92 15.44
C GLY A 380 12.57 8.81 16.43
N ASN A 381 12.78 10.13 16.37
CA ASN A 381 12.03 11.09 17.21
C ASN A 381 10.51 11.03 16.93
N GLN A 382 10.10 10.97 15.65
CA GLN A 382 8.68 10.89 15.28
C GLN A 382 7.99 9.64 15.86
N LEU A 383 8.68 8.51 15.90
CA LEU A 383 8.14 7.29 16.53
C LEU A 383 7.91 7.46 18.03
N LEU A 384 8.83 8.14 18.73
CA LEU A 384 8.66 8.42 20.14
C LEU A 384 7.59 9.49 20.39
N GLN A 385 7.51 10.53 19.54
CA GLN A 385 6.45 11.54 19.59
C GLN A 385 5.06 10.93 19.38
N TYR A 386 4.93 9.92 18.53
CA TYR A 386 3.68 9.17 18.38
C TYR A 386 3.19 8.63 19.72
N ARG A 387 4.06 8.02 20.52
CA ARG A 387 3.69 7.53 21.85
C ARG A 387 3.38 8.67 22.83
N TYR A 388 4.21 9.70 22.87
CA TYR A 388 3.99 10.84 23.74
C TYR A 388 2.64 11.53 23.45
N ASN A 389 2.28 11.71 22.20
CA ASN A 389 0.99 12.30 21.80
C ASN A 389 -0.22 11.47 22.28
N HIS A 390 0.00 10.23 22.68
CA HIS A 390 -1.03 9.33 23.21
C HIS A 390 -0.95 9.11 24.74
N LEU A 391 -0.13 9.88 25.47
CA LEU A 391 0.02 9.73 26.92
C LEU A 391 -1.32 9.88 27.67
N THR A 392 -2.14 10.87 27.33
CA THR A 392 -3.48 11.05 27.92
C THR A 392 -4.35 9.81 27.74
N LYS A 393 -4.31 9.18 26.56
CA LYS A 393 -5.03 7.94 26.28
C LYS A 393 -4.49 6.76 27.10
N ALA A 394 -3.17 6.71 27.32
CA ALA A 394 -2.55 5.69 28.18
C ALA A 394 -2.99 5.83 29.64
N ILE A 395 -3.15 7.06 30.15
CA ILE A 395 -3.69 7.35 31.50
C ILE A 395 -5.16 6.92 31.56
N GLU A 396 -5.99 7.27 30.58
CA GLU A 396 -7.38 6.83 30.51
C GLU A 396 -7.49 5.29 30.47
N ASN A 397 -6.62 4.63 29.71
CA ASN A 397 -6.57 3.17 29.60
C ASN A 397 -6.24 2.50 30.93
N ALA A 398 -5.24 3.02 31.66
CA ALA A 398 -4.93 2.56 33.02
C ALA A 398 -6.11 2.76 33.97
N GLY A 399 -6.80 3.90 33.89
CA GLY A 399 -7.98 4.21 34.67
C GLY A 399 -9.13 3.22 34.48
N LYS A 400 -9.37 2.74 33.25
CA LYS A 400 -10.36 1.68 32.94
C LYS A 400 -10.08 0.37 33.67
N LEU A 401 -8.83 0.10 34.00
CA LEU A 401 -8.40 -1.09 34.73
C LEU A 401 -8.32 -0.86 36.26
N GLY A 402 -8.66 0.35 36.73
CA GLY A 402 -8.71 0.70 38.16
C GLY A 402 -7.42 1.30 38.71
N PHE A 403 -6.40 1.56 37.89
CA PHE A 403 -5.21 2.28 38.30
C PHE A 403 -5.54 3.79 38.55
N LYS A 404 -4.78 4.44 39.42
CA LYS A 404 -5.00 5.81 39.87
C LYS A 404 -3.69 6.62 39.86
N ASP A 405 -3.80 7.87 40.28
CA ASP A 405 -2.67 8.75 40.53
C ASP A 405 -1.75 9.00 39.33
N GLY A 406 -2.34 9.09 38.14
CA GLY A 406 -1.61 9.37 36.89
C GLY A 406 -0.88 8.15 36.28
N ALA A 407 -1.16 6.94 36.79
CA ALA A 407 -0.61 5.75 36.16
C ALA A 407 -1.03 5.68 34.69
N ALA A 408 -0.09 5.36 33.82
CA ALA A 408 -0.32 5.20 32.39
C ALA A 408 -0.10 3.76 31.95
N LEU A 409 -0.97 3.24 31.09
CA LEU A 409 -0.82 1.95 30.43
C LEU A 409 -1.01 2.16 28.94
N TYR A 410 0.08 2.24 28.20
CA TYR A 410 0.03 2.39 26.77
C TYR A 410 -0.68 1.21 26.13
N PRO A 411 -1.43 1.42 25.04
CA PRO A 411 -2.09 0.32 24.36
C PRO A 411 -1.09 -0.66 23.77
N MET A 412 -1.43 -1.94 23.85
CA MET A 412 -0.69 -3.00 23.19
C MET A 412 -0.83 -2.92 21.68
N VAL A 413 -2.06 -2.65 21.22
CA VAL A 413 -2.44 -2.56 19.81
C VAL A 413 -3.19 -1.25 19.60
N THR A 414 -2.68 -0.37 18.72
CA THR A 414 -3.32 0.92 18.51
C THR A 414 -2.96 1.56 17.16
N MET A 415 -3.85 2.44 16.69
CA MET A 415 -3.56 3.44 15.66
C MET A 415 -3.67 4.87 16.18
N ASN A 416 -4.50 5.10 17.19
CA ASN A 416 -4.88 6.42 17.68
C ASN A 416 -4.70 6.61 19.21
N GLY A 417 -3.98 5.70 19.86
CA GLY A 417 -3.77 5.71 21.31
C GLY A 417 -4.82 4.96 22.12
N GLU A 418 -5.92 4.52 21.51
CA GLU A 418 -6.88 3.65 22.16
C GLU A 418 -6.44 2.19 22.07
N GLU A 419 -6.68 1.42 23.16
CA GLU A 419 -6.37 0.00 23.17
C GLU A 419 -7.32 -0.77 22.26
N CYS A 420 -6.76 -1.46 21.26
CA CYS A 420 -7.55 -2.21 20.30
C CYS A 420 -7.60 -3.72 20.59
N HIS A 421 -6.66 -4.24 21.35
CA HIS A 421 -6.48 -5.68 21.70
C HIS A 421 -6.53 -6.66 20.53
N ASN A 422 -6.87 -6.21 19.35
CA ASN A 422 -7.02 -7.01 18.14
C ASN A 422 -7.76 -8.34 18.36
N GLU A 423 -8.75 -8.35 19.28
CA GLU A 423 -9.55 -9.51 19.69
C GLU A 423 -8.76 -10.60 20.44
N TRP A 424 -7.56 -10.31 20.93
CA TRP A 424 -6.73 -11.23 21.70
C TRP A 424 -6.84 -10.97 23.20
N GLU A 425 -7.26 -11.98 23.95
CA GLU A 425 -7.39 -11.87 25.41
C GLU A 425 -6.04 -11.63 26.11
N ILE A 426 -4.98 -12.28 25.60
CA ILE A 426 -3.63 -12.22 26.18
C ILE A 426 -3.05 -10.80 26.26
N THR A 427 -3.51 -9.88 25.42
CA THR A 427 -3.01 -8.48 25.39
C THR A 427 -3.23 -7.74 26.72
N PHE A 428 -4.14 -8.17 27.57
CA PHE A 428 -4.30 -7.65 28.92
C PHE A 428 -3.13 -7.96 29.84
N GLU A 429 -2.44 -9.08 29.61
CA GLU A 429 -1.32 -9.56 30.41
C GLU A 429 0.03 -8.97 29.93
N GLU A 430 0.06 -8.39 28.75
CA GLU A 430 1.29 -7.91 28.10
C GLU A 430 1.67 -6.49 28.55
N ILE A 431 2.10 -6.36 29.82
CA ILE A 431 2.50 -5.05 30.39
C ILE A 431 3.88 -4.58 29.93
N HIS A 432 4.69 -5.44 29.32
CA HIS A 432 6.02 -5.14 28.84
C HIS A 432 6.04 -4.04 27.75
N ARG A 433 4.91 -3.71 27.14
CA ARG A 433 4.77 -2.60 26.19
C ARG A 433 5.21 -1.25 26.74
N ASN A 434 4.95 -0.96 28.03
CA ASN A 434 5.47 0.23 28.69
C ASN A 434 7.00 0.16 28.82
N GLY A 435 7.54 -1.02 29.14
CA GLY A 435 8.97 -1.25 29.21
C GLY A 435 9.66 -1.08 27.85
N ALA A 436 9.02 -1.51 26.75
CA ALA A 436 9.52 -1.31 25.40
C ALA A 436 9.62 0.19 25.05
N ILE A 437 8.63 1.02 25.44
CA ILE A 437 8.66 2.47 25.22
C ILE A 437 9.81 3.11 26.04
N ALA A 438 9.93 2.76 27.31
CA ALA A 438 11.04 3.26 28.15
C ALA A 438 12.41 2.86 27.57
N TYR A 439 12.55 1.63 27.09
CA TYR A 439 13.76 1.17 26.42
C TYR A 439 14.03 1.94 25.13
N ALA A 440 13.00 2.23 24.35
CA ALA A 440 13.12 3.01 23.11
C ALA A 440 13.60 4.44 23.37
N ILE A 441 13.08 5.10 24.41
CA ILE A 441 13.53 6.43 24.86
C ILE A 441 15.00 6.39 25.28
N TYR A 442 15.40 5.39 26.07
CA TYR A 442 16.78 5.18 26.46
C TYR A 442 17.69 4.97 25.24
N HIS A 443 17.32 4.06 24.36
CA HIS A 443 18.10 3.73 23.17
C HIS A 443 18.25 4.96 22.23
N TYR A 444 17.17 5.69 22.01
CA TYR A 444 17.20 6.93 21.22
C TYR A 444 18.17 7.94 21.82
N THR A 445 18.11 8.14 23.14
CA THR A 445 18.95 9.11 23.86
C THR A 445 20.42 8.73 23.81
N GLU A 446 20.74 7.47 24.06
CA GLU A 446 22.12 6.96 23.98
C GLU A 446 22.71 7.06 22.56
N TYR A 447 21.89 6.73 21.56
CA TYR A 447 22.32 6.76 20.16
C TYR A 447 22.51 8.18 19.61
N THR A 448 21.60 9.10 19.97
CA THR A 448 21.56 10.46 19.40
C THR A 448 22.20 11.53 20.26
N GLY A 449 22.36 11.28 21.55
CA GLY A 449 22.75 12.28 22.54
C GLY A 449 21.67 13.31 22.86
N ASP A 450 20.43 13.10 22.42
CA ASP A 450 19.30 14.04 22.58
C ASP A 450 18.68 13.98 23.97
N LYS A 451 19.29 14.71 24.91
CA LYS A 451 18.77 14.83 26.28
C LYS A 451 17.53 15.72 26.38
N ASP A 452 17.35 16.61 25.42
CA ASP A 452 16.20 17.52 25.41
C ASP A 452 14.89 16.75 25.22
N TYR A 453 14.89 15.68 24.45
CA TYR A 453 13.72 14.79 24.32
C TYR A 453 13.34 14.21 25.69
N VAL A 454 14.29 13.68 26.43
CA VAL A 454 14.05 13.09 27.75
C VAL A 454 13.48 14.14 28.72
N LEU A 455 14.08 15.33 28.76
CA LEU A 455 13.67 16.40 29.69
C LEU A 455 12.27 16.96 29.40
N ASN A 456 11.88 17.01 28.12
CA ASN A 456 10.61 17.62 27.72
C ASN A 456 9.46 16.63 27.56
N TYR A 457 9.76 15.35 27.29
CA TYR A 457 8.76 14.34 26.91
C TYR A 457 8.98 12.99 27.59
N GLY A 458 10.22 12.57 27.78
CA GLY A 458 10.56 11.21 28.19
C GLY A 458 10.46 10.93 29.70
N ILE A 459 10.37 11.98 30.54
CA ILE A 459 10.29 11.83 32.01
C ILE A 459 8.84 11.64 32.46
N GLU A 460 7.88 12.20 31.74
CA GLU A 460 6.45 12.04 32.05
C GLU A 460 5.98 10.60 31.81
#